data_bf6c56cd88834dac41954b3318cf87b7
#
_entry.id   bf6c56cd88834dac41954b3318cf87b7
#
_cell.length_a   1.000
_cell.length_b   1.000
_cell.length_c   1.000
_cell.angle_alpha   90.00
_cell.angle_beta   90.00
_cell.angle_gamma   90.00
#
_symmetry.space_group_name_H-M   'P 1'
#
loop_
_entity.id
_entity.type
_entity.pdbx_description
1 polymer ?
#
loop_
_entity_poly.entity_id
_entity_poly.type
_entity_poly.pdbx_seq_one_letter_code
_entity_poly.pdbx_strand_id
1 'polypeptide(L)'
;GGTIIEGTSGNTGMGLALAAIVKGYKCIFTTTDKQSKEKADILKAVGAEVIVCPTNVEPEDPRSYYSVSKRLSEEVPNSWYVNQYDNLANREAHYEQTGPEIWEQTEGKITHLVVATGTGGTIIGTGKYLKEKNPEIKVWAIDSYGSLLKKYFDTGEIDENEVYPYVSEGFGEDFVPANYDMKYIDAFVKVTDKDGAVMARRIAKEEGMFCGYSAGSCLQGLLQLKSSLTKDDVVVCIFHDHGSRYVGKIYSDQWMMERGFLEVKTFKDLVNARGHQKLVSIVAHQTVEVAIKLMKKYDIETIPILKDNTTVGFLS
;
A
#
# COMPACT_ATOMS: atom_id res chain seq x y z
N GLY A 1 1.08 29.64 10.87
CA GLY A 1 1.03 28.29 10.40
C GLY A 1 1.14 27.31 11.55
N GLY A 2 0.30 26.27 11.53
CA GLY A 2 0.39 25.12 12.41
C GLY A 2 1.12 23.97 11.71
N THR A 3 1.25 22.85 12.39
CA THR A 3 1.86 21.62 11.86
C THR A 3 0.82 20.50 11.81
N ILE A 4 0.66 19.88 10.64
CA ILE A 4 -0.18 18.69 10.45
C ILE A 4 0.69 17.47 10.69
N ILE A 5 0.22 16.55 11.53
CA ILE A 5 0.92 15.31 11.86
C ILE A 5 0.01 14.13 11.51
N GLU A 6 0.57 13.11 10.84
CA GLU A 6 -0.18 11.90 10.49
C GLU A 6 0.74 10.69 10.32
N GLY A 7 0.24 9.52 10.74
CA GLY A 7 0.78 8.22 10.37
C GLY A 7 0.19 7.76 9.05
N THR A 8 1.01 7.61 8.00
CA THR A 8 0.47 7.35 6.67
C THR A 8 1.32 6.40 5.83
N SER A 9 0.66 5.54 5.07
CA SER A 9 1.31 4.71 4.03
C SER A 9 1.66 5.50 2.76
N GLY A 10 1.31 6.81 2.67
CA GLY A 10 1.73 7.71 1.61
C GLY A 10 0.61 8.51 0.93
N ASN A 11 -0.53 7.91 0.57
CA ASN A 11 -1.58 8.60 -0.20
C ASN A 11 -2.27 9.70 0.61
N THR A 12 -2.66 9.42 1.84
CA THR A 12 -3.22 10.41 2.76
C THR A 12 -2.21 11.53 3.04
N GLY A 13 -0.93 11.16 3.28
CA GLY A 13 0.15 12.12 3.46
C GLY A 13 0.31 13.06 2.27
N MET A 14 0.20 12.55 1.04
CA MET A 14 0.28 13.40 -0.16
C MET A 14 -0.90 14.38 -0.24
N GLY A 15 -2.14 13.92 0.01
CA GLY A 15 -3.31 14.79 0.04
C GLY A 15 -3.18 15.89 1.08
N LEU A 16 -2.75 15.53 2.29
CA LEU A 16 -2.50 16.47 3.40
C LEU A 16 -1.37 17.47 3.06
N ALA A 17 -0.26 17.00 2.48
CA ALA A 17 0.86 17.85 2.12
C ALA A 17 0.47 18.91 1.08
N LEU A 18 -0.26 18.52 0.03
CA LEU A 18 -0.72 19.46 -0.99
C LEU A 18 -1.70 20.50 -0.41
N ALA A 19 -2.65 20.07 0.43
CA ALA A 19 -3.56 20.97 1.12
C ALA A 19 -2.81 21.90 2.09
N ALA A 20 -1.81 21.38 2.79
CA ALA A 20 -0.99 22.15 3.73
C ALA A 20 -0.19 23.26 3.02
N ILE A 21 0.43 22.96 1.88
CA ILE A 21 1.16 23.94 1.07
C ILE A 21 0.26 25.13 0.70
N VAL A 22 -0.94 24.83 0.20
CA VAL A 22 -1.91 25.88 -0.21
C VAL A 22 -2.36 26.71 1.00
N LYS A 23 -2.46 26.11 2.17
CA LYS A 23 -2.94 26.77 3.41
C LYS A 23 -1.82 27.31 4.32
N GLY A 24 -0.54 27.12 3.96
CA GLY A 24 0.61 27.61 4.72
C GLY A 24 0.88 26.82 6.02
N TYR A 25 0.56 25.53 6.05
CA TYR A 25 0.88 24.61 7.16
C TYR A 25 2.16 23.82 6.89
N LYS A 26 2.81 23.35 7.95
CA LYS A 26 3.89 22.37 7.89
C LYS A 26 3.31 20.96 7.99
N CYS A 27 4.06 19.96 7.53
CA CYS A 27 3.69 18.56 7.66
C CYS A 27 4.82 17.73 8.25
N ILE A 28 4.49 16.85 9.20
CA ILE A 28 5.36 15.77 9.70
C ILE A 28 4.58 14.47 9.53
N PHE A 29 5.11 13.56 8.73
CA PHE A 29 4.49 12.26 8.49
C PHE A 29 5.35 11.15 9.03
N THR A 30 4.73 10.19 9.72
CA THR A 30 5.36 8.93 10.06
C THR A 30 4.90 7.86 9.07
N THR A 31 5.82 7.00 8.68
CA THR A 31 5.54 5.88 7.76
C THR A 31 6.34 4.65 8.19
N THR A 32 6.06 3.50 7.60
CA THR A 32 6.81 2.28 7.92
C THR A 32 7.83 1.96 6.83
N ASP A 33 8.87 1.20 7.20
CA ASP A 33 9.90 0.69 6.29
C ASP A 33 9.36 -0.34 5.27
N LYS A 34 8.15 -0.85 5.48
CA LYS A 34 7.39 -1.66 4.51
C LYS A 34 7.04 -0.86 3.25
N GLN A 35 6.81 0.45 3.36
CA GLN A 35 6.31 1.26 2.26
C GLN A 35 7.38 1.45 1.16
N SER A 36 6.94 1.70 -0.07
CA SER A 36 7.87 1.99 -1.16
C SER A 36 8.66 3.27 -0.89
N LYS A 37 9.95 3.26 -1.25
CA LYS A 37 10.83 4.42 -1.08
C LYS A 37 10.27 5.64 -1.82
N GLU A 38 9.67 5.42 -2.99
CA GLU A 38 9.07 6.46 -3.83
C GLU A 38 8.00 7.26 -3.08
N LYS A 39 7.20 6.61 -2.24
CA LYS A 39 6.17 7.29 -1.43
C LYS A 39 6.78 8.27 -0.44
N ALA A 40 7.83 7.85 0.27
CA ALA A 40 8.53 8.73 1.21
C ALA A 40 9.26 9.87 0.49
N ASP A 41 9.91 9.58 -0.64
CA ASP A 41 10.65 10.57 -1.43
C ASP A 41 9.71 11.65 -2.03
N ILE A 42 8.53 11.26 -2.49
CA ILE A 42 7.53 12.21 -3.00
C ILE A 42 7.05 13.14 -1.87
N LEU A 43 6.79 12.64 -0.67
CA LEU A 43 6.38 13.47 0.46
C LEU A 43 7.48 14.48 0.84
N LYS A 44 8.74 14.04 0.86
CA LYS A 44 9.90 14.93 1.09
C LYS A 44 10.05 15.97 -0.02
N ALA A 45 9.84 15.59 -1.28
CA ALA A 45 9.94 16.49 -2.43
C ALA A 45 8.92 17.63 -2.38
N VAL A 46 7.75 17.40 -1.78
CA VAL A 46 6.74 18.45 -1.55
C VAL A 46 6.91 19.17 -0.19
N GLY A 47 8.05 18.97 0.49
CA GLY A 47 8.43 19.74 1.68
C GLY A 47 7.95 19.19 3.01
N ALA A 48 7.41 17.96 3.06
CA ALA A 48 7.06 17.32 4.32
C ALA A 48 8.30 16.72 5.00
N GLU A 49 8.35 16.77 6.32
CA GLU A 49 9.24 15.94 7.12
C GLU A 49 8.68 14.51 7.16
N VAL A 50 9.53 13.50 6.93
CA VAL A 50 9.10 12.09 6.91
C VAL A 50 10.00 11.28 7.83
N ILE A 51 9.38 10.64 8.82
CA ILE A 51 10.01 9.77 9.81
C ILE A 51 9.63 8.32 9.47
N VAL A 52 10.63 7.49 9.22
CA VAL A 52 10.43 6.06 8.92
C VAL A 52 10.52 5.26 10.21
N CYS A 53 9.47 4.52 10.52
CA CYS A 53 9.33 3.68 11.69
C CYS A 53 9.41 2.18 11.31
N PRO A 54 9.77 1.28 12.24
CA PRO A 54 9.77 -0.15 11.97
C PRO A 54 8.35 -0.69 11.75
N THR A 55 8.18 -1.61 10.80
CA THR A 55 6.90 -2.30 10.54
C THR A 55 6.64 -3.41 11.56
N ASN A 56 7.68 -4.15 11.95
CA ASN A 56 7.55 -5.35 12.79
C ASN A 56 7.50 -5.01 14.28
N VAL A 57 6.54 -4.19 14.66
CA VAL A 57 6.27 -3.81 16.07
C VAL A 57 4.76 -3.67 16.26
N GLU A 58 4.29 -3.97 17.47
CA GLU A 58 2.88 -3.78 17.83
C GLU A 58 2.46 -2.29 17.74
N PRO A 59 1.19 -2.00 17.48
CA PRO A 59 0.70 -0.62 17.38
C PRO A 59 1.01 0.25 18.59
N GLU A 60 1.00 -0.34 19.81
CA GLU A 60 1.30 0.32 21.09
C GLU A 60 2.80 0.49 21.36
N ASP A 61 3.68 -0.17 20.58
CA ASP A 61 5.13 0.02 20.73
C ASP A 61 5.48 1.51 20.52
N PRO A 62 6.28 2.12 21.38
CA PRO A 62 6.65 3.53 21.27
C PRO A 62 7.40 3.88 19.97
N ARG A 63 7.90 2.87 19.23
CA ARG A 63 8.55 3.02 17.94
C ARG A 63 7.58 2.89 16.76
N SER A 64 6.35 2.41 17.00
CA SER A 64 5.34 2.28 15.93
C SER A 64 5.02 3.64 15.33
N TYR A 65 4.69 3.67 14.06
CA TYR A 65 4.38 4.94 13.40
C TYR A 65 3.10 5.60 13.97
N TYR A 66 2.19 4.82 14.55
CA TYR A 66 1.03 5.32 15.30
C TYR A 66 1.46 6.05 16.58
N SER A 67 2.25 5.39 17.43
CA SER A 67 2.72 5.93 18.70
C SER A 67 3.63 7.14 18.50
N VAL A 68 4.49 7.10 17.47
CA VAL A 68 5.37 8.24 17.13
C VAL A 68 4.53 9.43 16.65
N SER A 69 3.52 9.24 15.79
CA SER A 69 2.64 10.33 15.35
C SER A 69 1.90 10.98 16.50
N LYS A 70 1.33 10.17 17.40
CA LYS A 70 0.62 10.65 18.57
C LYS A 70 1.54 11.46 19.49
N ARG A 71 2.71 10.92 19.83
CA ARG A 71 3.70 11.62 20.65
C ARG A 71 4.14 12.94 20.03
N LEU A 72 4.43 12.98 18.73
CA LEU A 72 4.80 14.22 18.04
C LEU A 72 3.70 15.27 18.13
N SER A 73 2.44 14.86 18.09
CA SER A 73 1.32 15.81 18.22
C SER A 73 1.21 16.43 19.62
N GLU A 74 1.76 15.76 20.63
CA GLU A 74 1.83 16.27 22.00
C GLU A 74 3.09 17.15 22.23
N GLU A 75 4.21 16.82 21.56
CA GLU A 75 5.49 17.51 21.69
C GLU A 75 5.63 18.76 20.80
N VAL A 76 5.04 18.75 19.60
CA VAL A 76 5.15 19.84 18.64
C VAL A 76 4.09 20.92 18.91
N PRO A 77 4.48 22.15 19.28
CA PRO A 77 3.53 23.22 19.56
C PRO A 77 2.69 23.56 18.32
N ASN A 78 1.41 23.88 18.54
CA ASN A 78 0.47 24.26 17.49
C ASN A 78 0.37 23.21 16.38
N SER A 79 0.31 21.94 16.76
CA SER A 79 0.12 20.82 15.86
C SER A 79 -1.28 20.23 15.93
N TRP A 80 -1.64 19.49 14.88
CA TRP A 80 -2.89 18.74 14.79
C TRP A 80 -2.62 17.34 14.27
N TYR A 81 -2.96 16.31 15.05
CA TYR A 81 -2.97 14.93 14.63
C TYR A 81 -4.27 14.63 13.89
N VAL A 82 -4.17 14.29 12.61
CA VAL A 82 -5.34 14.10 11.75
C VAL A 82 -6.10 12.84 12.11
N ASN A 83 -5.38 11.76 12.47
CA ASN A 83 -5.94 10.44 12.82
C ASN A 83 -6.90 9.90 11.76
N GLN A 84 -6.39 9.61 10.56
CA GLN A 84 -7.18 9.14 9.42
C GLN A 84 -8.05 7.91 9.72
N TYR A 85 -7.70 7.13 10.73
CA TYR A 85 -8.39 5.89 11.09
C TYR A 85 -9.70 6.15 11.82
N ASP A 86 -9.71 7.14 12.74
CA ASP A 86 -10.85 7.40 13.61
C ASP A 86 -11.55 8.73 13.33
N ASN A 87 -10.91 9.62 12.58
CA ASN A 87 -11.50 10.88 12.18
C ASN A 87 -12.58 10.68 11.12
N LEU A 88 -13.82 10.85 11.49
CA LEU A 88 -14.97 10.62 10.62
C LEU A 88 -15.03 11.58 9.41
N ALA A 89 -14.30 12.69 9.43
CA ALA A 89 -14.14 13.56 8.27
C ALA A 89 -13.55 12.82 7.05
N ASN A 90 -12.81 11.72 7.29
CA ASN A 90 -12.31 10.85 6.22
C ASN A 90 -13.47 10.27 5.40
N ARG A 91 -14.42 9.60 6.04
CA ARG A 91 -15.57 9.03 5.33
C ARG A 91 -16.55 10.10 4.83
N GLU A 92 -16.69 11.21 5.55
CA GLU A 92 -17.57 12.31 5.17
C GLU A 92 -17.12 12.95 3.85
N ALA A 93 -15.82 13.17 3.65
CA ALA A 93 -15.28 13.68 2.39
C ALA A 93 -15.67 12.79 1.19
N HIS A 94 -15.66 11.47 1.36
CA HIS A 94 -16.07 10.54 0.29
C HIS A 94 -17.60 10.50 0.10
N TYR A 95 -18.35 10.70 1.17
CA TYR A 95 -19.81 10.86 1.08
C TYR A 95 -20.20 12.12 0.34
N GLU A 96 -19.54 13.25 0.64
CA GLU A 96 -19.86 14.55 0.03
C GLU A 96 -19.32 14.73 -1.39
N GLN A 97 -18.27 14.00 -1.77
CA GLN A 97 -17.56 14.22 -3.04
C GLN A 97 -17.51 12.95 -3.90
N THR A 98 -16.84 11.89 -3.46
CA THR A 98 -16.59 10.69 -4.28
C THR A 98 -17.89 9.96 -4.66
N GLY A 99 -18.81 9.84 -3.71
CA GLY A 99 -20.11 9.22 -3.95
C GLY A 99 -20.94 9.97 -5.01
N PRO A 100 -21.17 11.30 -4.85
CA PRO A 100 -21.84 12.11 -5.85
C PRO A 100 -21.18 12.05 -7.23
N GLU A 101 -19.85 12.15 -7.29
CA GLU A 101 -19.10 12.13 -8.54
C GLU A 101 -19.28 10.80 -9.30
N ILE A 102 -19.19 9.67 -8.60
CA ILE A 102 -19.44 8.35 -9.21
C ILE A 102 -20.89 8.23 -9.68
N TRP A 103 -21.85 8.68 -8.88
CA TRP A 103 -23.26 8.65 -9.25
C TRP A 103 -23.55 9.45 -10.52
N GLU A 104 -22.98 10.65 -10.62
CA GLU A 104 -23.13 11.52 -11.77
C GLU A 104 -22.46 10.92 -13.02
N GLN A 105 -21.19 10.49 -12.91
CA GLN A 105 -20.42 9.94 -14.02
C GLN A 105 -21.02 8.64 -14.57
N THR A 106 -21.69 7.86 -13.73
CA THR A 106 -22.40 6.64 -14.17
C THR A 106 -23.86 6.92 -14.58
N GLU A 107 -24.30 8.17 -14.55
CA GLU A 107 -25.69 8.55 -14.82
C GLU A 107 -26.69 7.78 -13.92
N GLY A 108 -26.28 7.47 -12.69
CA GLY A 108 -27.06 6.66 -11.76
C GLY A 108 -27.19 5.17 -12.12
N LYS A 109 -26.44 4.69 -13.11
CA LYS A 109 -26.53 3.30 -13.61
C LYS A 109 -25.63 2.33 -12.84
N ILE A 110 -24.77 2.81 -11.91
CA ILE A 110 -23.91 1.96 -11.10
C ILE A 110 -24.71 0.90 -10.36
N THR A 111 -24.27 -0.38 -10.46
CA THR A 111 -24.82 -1.52 -9.73
C THR A 111 -23.88 -2.04 -8.65
N HIS A 112 -22.58 -1.91 -8.86
CA HIS A 112 -21.56 -2.42 -7.93
C HIS A 112 -20.43 -1.41 -7.74
N LEU A 113 -20.07 -1.16 -6.48
CA LEU A 113 -18.89 -0.45 -6.06
C LEU A 113 -17.87 -1.44 -5.49
N VAL A 114 -16.64 -1.43 -5.99
CA VAL A 114 -15.57 -2.34 -5.52
C VAL A 114 -14.37 -1.51 -5.05
N VAL A 115 -13.93 -1.73 -3.81
CA VAL A 115 -12.90 -0.91 -3.17
C VAL A 115 -11.93 -1.80 -2.39
N ALA A 116 -10.61 -1.66 -2.64
CA ALA A 116 -9.59 -2.18 -1.72
C ALA A 116 -9.55 -1.27 -0.49
N THR A 117 -9.74 -1.84 0.70
CA THR A 117 -10.10 -1.07 1.89
C THR A 117 -9.06 -1.15 3.01
N GLY A 118 -8.61 0.01 3.51
CA GLY A 118 -7.78 0.18 4.70
C GLY A 118 -8.56 0.92 5.79
N THR A 119 -8.44 2.24 5.89
CA THR A 119 -9.13 3.04 6.92
C THR A 119 -10.66 3.00 6.86
N GLY A 120 -11.25 2.48 5.80
CA GLY A 120 -12.70 2.41 5.61
C GLY A 120 -13.32 3.69 5.01
N GLY A 121 -12.63 4.81 5.02
CA GLY A 121 -13.20 6.10 4.61
C GLY A 121 -13.80 6.08 3.22
N THR A 122 -13.05 5.62 2.21
CA THR A 122 -13.50 5.57 0.82
C THR A 122 -14.73 4.68 0.64
N ILE A 123 -14.66 3.44 1.11
CA ILE A 123 -15.73 2.47 0.89
C ILE A 123 -17.01 2.85 1.63
N ILE A 124 -16.89 3.29 2.89
CA ILE A 124 -18.06 3.60 3.72
C ILE A 124 -18.70 4.92 3.28
N GLY A 125 -17.92 5.98 3.07
CA GLY A 125 -18.47 7.26 2.62
C GLY A 125 -19.15 7.15 1.27
N THR A 126 -18.46 6.57 0.29
CA THR A 126 -19.01 6.35 -1.07
C THR A 126 -20.20 5.39 -1.06
N GLY A 127 -20.05 4.24 -0.37
CA GLY A 127 -21.09 3.20 -0.30
C GLY A 127 -22.36 3.71 0.37
N LYS A 128 -22.24 4.47 1.46
CA LYS A 128 -23.37 5.12 2.12
C LYS A 128 -24.14 6.00 1.15
N TYR A 129 -23.44 6.93 0.48
CA TYR A 129 -24.09 7.84 -0.49
C TYR A 129 -24.79 7.08 -1.60
N LEU A 130 -24.13 6.10 -2.21
CA LEU A 130 -24.69 5.34 -3.31
C LEU A 130 -25.92 4.51 -2.88
N LYS A 131 -25.88 3.87 -1.71
CA LYS A 131 -27.03 3.13 -1.16
C LYS A 131 -28.20 4.02 -0.77
N GLU A 132 -27.97 5.27 -0.38
CA GLU A 132 -29.05 6.25 -0.18
C GLU A 132 -29.71 6.67 -1.51
N LYS A 133 -28.98 6.64 -2.64
CA LYS A 133 -29.55 6.85 -3.98
C LYS A 133 -30.30 5.62 -4.50
N ASN A 134 -29.70 4.44 -4.32
CA ASN A 134 -30.29 3.17 -4.72
C ASN A 134 -29.83 2.07 -3.75
N PRO A 135 -30.70 1.57 -2.86
CA PRO A 135 -30.36 0.52 -1.88
C PRO A 135 -29.90 -0.82 -2.49
N GLU A 136 -30.23 -1.07 -3.77
CA GLU A 136 -29.84 -2.30 -4.46
C GLU A 136 -28.37 -2.34 -4.88
N ILE A 137 -27.67 -1.19 -4.86
CA ILE A 137 -26.24 -1.13 -5.20
C ILE A 137 -25.46 -1.99 -4.23
N LYS A 138 -24.62 -2.86 -4.78
CA LYS A 138 -23.73 -3.74 -4.01
C LYS A 138 -22.38 -3.06 -3.76
N VAL A 139 -21.89 -3.13 -2.54
CA VAL A 139 -20.62 -2.58 -2.12
C VAL A 139 -19.71 -3.74 -1.71
N TRP A 140 -18.66 -3.95 -2.46
CA TRP A 140 -17.72 -5.05 -2.27
C TRP A 140 -16.37 -4.53 -1.77
N ALA A 141 -15.97 -5.02 -0.61
CA ALA A 141 -14.70 -4.70 0.03
C ALA A 141 -13.64 -5.75 -0.33
N ILE A 142 -12.47 -5.27 -0.69
CA ILE A 142 -11.31 -6.12 -0.97
C ILE A 142 -10.28 -5.92 0.13
N ASP A 143 -9.87 -7.03 0.74
CA ASP A 143 -8.97 -7.10 1.88
C ASP A 143 -7.70 -7.88 1.53
N SER A 144 -6.67 -7.73 2.35
CA SER A 144 -5.42 -8.51 2.25
C SER A 144 -5.46 -9.71 3.18
N TYR A 145 -4.83 -10.80 2.79
CA TYR A 145 -4.43 -11.81 3.76
C TYR A 145 -3.46 -11.19 4.77
N GLY A 146 -3.65 -11.46 6.06
CA GLY A 146 -2.94 -10.79 7.15
C GLY A 146 -3.69 -9.59 7.76
N SER A 147 -4.87 -9.25 7.22
CA SER A 147 -5.80 -8.28 7.79
C SER A 147 -6.96 -8.96 8.49
N LEU A 148 -7.48 -8.38 9.56
CA LEU A 148 -8.61 -8.93 10.32
C LEU A 148 -9.99 -8.46 9.81
N LEU A 149 -10.06 -7.51 8.90
CA LEU A 149 -11.31 -6.84 8.54
C LEU A 149 -12.36 -7.77 7.96
N LYS A 150 -11.97 -8.69 7.07
CA LYS A 150 -12.91 -9.68 6.54
C LYS A 150 -13.48 -10.60 7.63
N LYS A 151 -12.64 -11.08 8.55
CA LYS A 151 -13.08 -11.90 9.65
C LYS A 151 -14.07 -11.16 10.54
N TYR A 152 -13.75 -9.91 10.86
CA TYR A 152 -14.66 -9.06 11.62
C TYR A 152 -15.98 -8.82 10.88
N PHE A 153 -15.97 -8.60 9.57
CA PHE A 153 -17.19 -8.50 8.77
C PHE A 153 -18.06 -9.76 8.86
N ASP A 154 -17.44 -10.94 8.76
CA ASP A 154 -18.16 -12.22 8.76
C ASP A 154 -18.75 -12.59 10.12
N THR A 155 -18.07 -12.24 11.23
CA THR A 155 -18.37 -12.75 12.58
C THR A 155 -18.72 -11.68 13.61
N GLY A 156 -18.36 -10.44 13.39
CA GLY A 156 -18.42 -9.36 14.37
C GLY A 156 -17.34 -9.45 15.47
N GLU A 157 -16.42 -10.42 15.39
CA GLU A 157 -15.38 -10.66 16.39
C GLU A 157 -14.01 -10.32 15.85
N ILE A 158 -13.14 -9.76 16.71
CA ILE A 158 -11.72 -9.53 16.41
C ILE A 158 -10.99 -10.85 16.66
N ASP A 159 -10.27 -11.33 15.64
CA ASP A 159 -9.44 -12.52 15.70
C ASP A 159 -7.97 -12.12 15.37
N GLU A 160 -7.13 -12.04 16.38
CA GLU A 160 -5.72 -11.68 16.24
C GLU A 160 -4.92 -12.71 15.43
N ASN A 161 -5.40 -13.95 15.28
CA ASN A 161 -4.75 -14.95 14.43
C ASN A 161 -4.86 -14.63 12.94
N GLU A 162 -5.77 -13.75 12.54
CA GLU A 162 -5.85 -13.23 11.17
C GLU A 162 -4.74 -12.20 10.86
N VAL A 163 -4.07 -11.64 11.89
CA VAL A 163 -3.06 -10.59 11.76
C VAL A 163 -1.68 -11.22 11.62
N TYR A 164 -1.09 -11.03 10.44
CA TYR A 164 0.28 -11.43 10.16
C TYR A 164 0.86 -10.58 9.02
N PRO A 165 2.21 -10.49 8.89
CA PRO A 165 2.84 -9.65 7.89
C PRO A 165 2.40 -9.97 6.45
N TYR A 166 2.10 -8.93 5.67
CA TYR A 166 1.81 -8.97 4.25
C TYR A 166 2.53 -7.84 3.52
N VAL A 167 2.65 -7.93 2.20
CA VAL A 167 3.49 -7.02 1.39
C VAL A 167 2.68 -5.93 0.70
N SER A 168 1.39 -6.14 0.55
CA SER A 168 0.46 -5.17 -0.03
C SER A 168 0.49 -3.86 0.74
N GLU A 169 0.31 -2.74 0.04
CA GLU A 169 0.40 -1.41 0.62
C GLU A 169 -0.91 -0.65 0.47
N GLY A 170 -1.33 0.04 1.54
CA GLY A 170 -2.43 0.99 1.53
C GLY A 170 -3.82 0.40 1.71
N PHE A 171 -3.93 -0.90 1.98
CA PHE A 171 -5.18 -1.57 2.35
C PHE A 171 -4.91 -2.77 3.26
N GLY A 172 -5.95 -3.26 3.94
CA GLY A 172 -5.84 -4.23 5.04
C GLY A 172 -5.43 -3.55 6.34
N GLU A 173 -5.96 -4.02 7.47
CA GLU A 173 -5.68 -3.47 8.81
C GLU A 173 -5.62 -4.58 9.86
N ASP A 174 -4.90 -4.31 10.94
CA ASP A 174 -4.75 -5.16 12.13
C ASP A 174 -5.70 -4.77 13.28
N PHE A 175 -6.56 -3.79 13.06
CA PHE A 175 -7.64 -3.34 13.93
C PHE A 175 -8.83 -2.86 13.10
N VAL A 176 -9.95 -2.52 13.73
CA VAL A 176 -11.14 -1.97 13.05
C VAL A 176 -11.20 -0.47 13.25
N PRO A 177 -10.87 0.34 12.23
CA PRO A 177 -10.98 1.80 12.30
C PRO A 177 -12.40 2.29 12.56
N ALA A 178 -12.57 3.42 13.26
CA ALA A 178 -13.88 4.02 13.56
C ALA A 178 -14.64 4.49 12.31
N ASN A 179 -13.97 4.63 11.17
CA ASN A 179 -14.63 4.95 9.91
C ASN A 179 -15.54 3.82 9.39
N TYR A 180 -15.36 2.57 9.86
CA TYR A 180 -16.20 1.46 9.41
C TYR A 180 -17.61 1.50 9.97
N ASP A 181 -18.55 1.20 9.10
CA ASP A 181 -19.93 0.82 9.41
C ASP A 181 -20.29 -0.32 8.46
N MET A 182 -20.13 -1.55 8.94
CA MET A 182 -20.21 -2.78 8.12
C MET A 182 -21.56 -2.97 7.43
N LYS A 183 -22.63 -2.27 7.89
CA LYS A 183 -23.96 -2.35 7.24
C LYS A 183 -23.99 -1.84 5.80
N TYR A 184 -22.99 -1.04 5.39
CA TYR A 184 -22.89 -0.52 4.02
C TYR A 184 -22.14 -1.46 3.08
N ILE A 185 -21.58 -2.57 3.57
CA ILE A 185 -20.79 -3.54 2.79
C ILE A 185 -21.63 -4.80 2.58
N ASP A 186 -21.69 -5.28 1.34
CA ASP A 186 -22.45 -6.49 0.98
C ASP A 186 -21.56 -7.73 0.86
N ALA A 187 -20.30 -7.57 0.51
CA ALA A 187 -19.34 -8.67 0.44
C ALA A 187 -17.93 -8.20 0.77
N PHE A 188 -17.16 -9.13 1.36
CA PHE A 188 -15.76 -8.91 1.72
C PHE A 188 -14.95 -10.12 1.25
N VAL A 189 -13.91 -9.89 0.43
CA VAL A 189 -13.02 -10.96 -0.05
C VAL A 189 -11.57 -10.61 0.16
N LYS A 190 -10.74 -11.63 0.42
CA LYS A 190 -9.28 -11.46 0.54
C LYS A 190 -8.57 -11.76 -0.78
N VAL A 191 -7.52 -11.00 -1.04
CA VAL A 191 -6.63 -11.17 -2.19
C VAL A 191 -5.21 -11.38 -1.68
N THR A 192 -4.49 -12.34 -2.29
CA THR A 192 -3.08 -12.57 -1.95
C THR A 192 -2.20 -11.45 -2.48
N ASP A 193 -1.08 -11.22 -1.82
CA ASP A 193 -0.07 -10.27 -2.29
C ASP A 193 0.35 -10.54 -3.75
N LYS A 194 0.60 -11.80 -4.08
CA LYS A 194 0.98 -12.21 -5.43
C LYS A 194 -0.08 -11.84 -6.47
N ASP A 195 -1.33 -12.18 -6.19
CA ASP A 195 -2.43 -11.98 -7.16
C ASP A 195 -2.68 -10.50 -7.41
N GLY A 196 -2.65 -9.66 -6.36
CA GLY A 196 -2.75 -8.21 -6.50
C GLY A 196 -1.60 -7.61 -7.32
N ALA A 197 -0.36 -8.00 -7.03
CA ALA A 197 0.81 -7.53 -7.76
C ALA A 197 0.79 -7.93 -9.25
N VAL A 198 0.48 -9.19 -9.55
CA VAL A 198 0.38 -9.70 -10.93
C VAL A 198 -0.74 -8.99 -11.69
N MET A 199 -1.90 -8.80 -11.03
CA MET A 199 -3.04 -8.13 -11.66
C MET A 199 -2.75 -6.66 -11.97
N ALA A 200 -2.08 -5.91 -11.08
CA ALA A 200 -1.66 -4.53 -11.37
C ALA A 200 -0.78 -4.44 -12.63
N ARG A 201 0.15 -5.37 -12.79
CA ARG A 201 1.00 -5.46 -13.99
C ARG A 201 0.18 -5.81 -15.26
N ARG A 202 -0.83 -6.67 -15.11
CA ARG A 202 -1.74 -7.02 -16.22
C ARG A 202 -2.55 -5.81 -16.66
N ILE A 203 -3.17 -5.09 -15.73
CA ILE A 203 -3.91 -3.84 -16.00
C ILE A 203 -3.02 -2.86 -16.79
N ALA A 204 -1.77 -2.68 -16.35
CA ALA A 204 -0.84 -1.78 -17.04
C ALA A 204 -0.52 -2.21 -18.46
N LYS A 205 -0.34 -3.53 -18.70
CA LYS A 205 0.04 -4.08 -20.02
C LYS A 205 -1.12 -4.28 -20.97
N GLU A 206 -2.28 -4.69 -20.45
CA GLU A 206 -3.44 -5.08 -21.25
C GLU A 206 -4.38 -3.89 -21.50
N GLU A 207 -4.50 -2.96 -20.52
CA GLU A 207 -5.44 -1.84 -20.57
C GLU A 207 -4.75 -0.46 -20.65
N GLY A 208 -3.41 -0.40 -20.56
CA GLY A 208 -2.66 0.86 -20.58
C GLY A 208 -2.85 1.73 -19.32
N MET A 209 -3.44 1.20 -18.26
CA MET A 209 -3.66 1.90 -17.00
C MET A 209 -2.51 1.60 -16.02
N PHE A 210 -1.58 2.53 -15.86
CA PHE A 210 -0.45 2.40 -14.94
C PHE A 210 -0.89 2.71 -13.50
N CYS A 211 -1.43 1.71 -12.81
CA CYS A 211 -2.07 1.84 -11.50
C CYS A 211 -1.22 1.23 -10.37
N GLY A 212 -1.59 1.55 -9.12
CA GLY A 212 -0.90 1.06 -7.93
C GLY A 212 -1.31 -0.36 -7.50
N TYR A 213 -0.70 -0.81 -6.41
CA TYR A 213 -0.88 -2.18 -5.90
C TYR A 213 -2.34 -2.49 -5.56
N SER A 214 -2.99 -1.59 -4.80
CA SER A 214 -4.38 -1.75 -4.39
C SER A 214 -5.36 -1.84 -5.56
N ALA A 215 -5.06 -1.21 -6.70
CA ALA A 215 -5.87 -1.33 -7.92
C ALA A 215 -5.85 -2.75 -8.48
N GLY A 216 -4.66 -3.38 -8.51
CA GLY A 216 -4.55 -4.80 -8.88
C GLY A 216 -5.33 -5.70 -7.94
N SER A 217 -5.22 -5.49 -6.64
CA SER A 217 -5.98 -6.24 -5.65
C SER A 217 -7.48 -6.01 -5.78
N CYS A 218 -7.90 -4.77 -6.04
CA CYS A 218 -9.30 -4.42 -6.26
C CYS A 218 -9.90 -5.19 -7.44
N LEU A 219 -9.23 -5.17 -8.60
CA LEU A 219 -9.70 -5.91 -9.78
C LEU A 219 -9.63 -7.43 -9.57
N GLN A 220 -8.60 -7.94 -8.90
CA GLN A 220 -8.49 -9.37 -8.60
C GLN A 220 -9.63 -9.85 -7.68
N GLY A 221 -9.97 -9.07 -6.67
CA GLY A 221 -11.12 -9.36 -5.80
C GLY A 221 -12.46 -9.30 -6.53
N LEU A 222 -12.63 -8.32 -7.43
CA LEU A 222 -13.78 -8.28 -8.32
C LEU A 222 -13.90 -9.56 -9.16
N LEU A 223 -12.80 -10.06 -9.70
CA LEU A 223 -12.79 -11.30 -10.50
C LEU A 223 -13.15 -12.53 -9.69
N GLN A 224 -12.91 -12.58 -8.37
CA GLN A 224 -13.38 -13.66 -7.50
C GLN A 224 -14.91 -13.68 -7.40
N LEU A 225 -15.55 -12.52 -7.47
CA LEU A 225 -17.00 -12.35 -7.37
C LEU A 225 -17.72 -12.28 -8.74
N LYS A 226 -16.98 -12.41 -9.83
CA LYS A 226 -17.51 -12.23 -11.20
C LYS A 226 -18.71 -13.12 -11.55
N SER A 227 -18.84 -14.29 -10.92
CA SER A 227 -19.96 -15.21 -11.18
C SER A 227 -21.32 -14.66 -10.72
N SER A 228 -21.33 -13.67 -9.85
CA SER A 228 -22.55 -12.98 -9.42
C SER A 228 -22.92 -11.80 -10.31
N LEU A 229 -22.09 -11.46 -11.30
CA LEU A 229 -22.34 -10.35 -12.23
C LEU A 229 -23.05 -10.83 -13.50
N THR A 230 -23.82 -9.94 -14.06
CA THR A 230 -24.49 -10.07 -15.36
C THR A 230 -23.93 -9.07 -16.36
N LYS A 231 -24.31 -9.21 -17.63
CA LYS A 231 -23.91 -8.26 -18.70
C LYS A 231 -24.51 -6.84 -18.52
N ASP A 232 -25.55 -6.73 -17.71
CA ASP A 232 -26.27 -5.48 -17.51
C ASP A 232 -25.76 -4.71 -16.29
N ASP A 233 -24.78 -5.27 -15.55
CA ASP A 233 -24.17 -4.64 -14.40
C ASP A 233 -23.16 -3.56 -14.79
N VAL A 234 -23.21 -2.44 -14.09
CA VAL A 234 -22.25 -1.35 -14.16
C VAL A 234 -21.40 -1.35 -12.89
N VAL A 235 -20.16 -1.80 -13.03
CA VAL A 235 -19.23 -1.99 -11.90
C VAL A 235 -18.19 -0.89 -11.88
N VAL A 236 -18.12 -0.16 -10.77
CA VAL A 236 -17.05 0.83 -10.53
C VAL A 236 -16.03 0.24 -9.58
N CYS A 237 -14.79 0.16 -10.06
CA CYS A 237 -13.65 -0.34 -9.31
C CYS A 237 -12.71 0.84 -9.00
N ILE A 238 -12.45 1.12 -7.72
CA ILE A 238 -11.64 2.27 -7.32
C ILE A 238 -10.15 1.93 -7.43
N PHE A 239 -9.43 2.73 -8.22
CA PHE A 239 -7.97 2.70 -8.35
C PHE A 239 -7.39 3.91 -7.62
N HIS A 240 -6.88 3.69 -6.39
CA HIS A 240 -6.54 4.77 -5.47
C HIS A 240 -5.31 5.57 -5.85
N ASP A 241 -4.33 4.96 -6.53
CA ASP A 241 -3.08 5.63 -6.86
C ASP A 241 -2.41 5.12 -8.13
N HIS A 242 -1.36 5.83 -8.51
CA HIS A 242 -0.64 5.63 -9.75
C HIS A 242 0.56 4.69 -9.56
N GLY A 243 0.88 3.90 -10.57
CA GLY A 243 1.95 2.90 -10.56
C GLY A 243 3.36 3.46 -10.36
N SER A 244 3.58 4.76 -10.63
CA SER A 244 4.87 5.41 -10.39
C SER A 244 5.37 5.34 -8.94
N ARG A 245 4.46 5.09 -7.99
CA ARG A 245 4.81 4.87 -6.58
C ARG A 245 5.35 3.47 -6.29
N TYR A 246 5.40 2.60 -7.29
CA TYR A 246 5.70 1.16 -7.13
C TYR A 246 6.71 0.64 -8.15
N VAL A 247 7.46 1.53 -8.83
CA VAL A 247 8.41 1.14 -9.88
C VAL A 247 9.55 0.27 -9.33
N GLY A 248 9.96 0.50 -8.08
CA GLY A 248 10.94 -0.32 -7.38
C GLY A 248 10.37 -1.60 -6.74
N LYS A 249 9.05 -1.84 -6.85
CA LYS A 249 8.36 -2.99 -6.25
C LYS A 249 7.60 -3.80 -7.30
N ILE A 250 6.27 -3.73 -7.33
CA ILE A 250 5.45 -4.60 -8.20
C ILE A 250 5.77 -4.45 -9.69
N TYR A 251 6.40 -3.35 -10.12
CA TYR A 251 6.85 -3.15 -11.49
C TYR A 251 8.32 -3.51 -11.73
N SER A 252 9.07 -3.91 -10.69
CA SER A 252 10.41 -4.48 -10.76
C SER A 252 10.34 -6.00 -10.86
N ASP A 253 10.88 -6.57 -11.96
CA ASP A 253 10.94 -8.03 -12.11
C ASP A 253 11.82 -8.67 -11.02
N GLN A 254 12.91 -8.00 -10.62
CA GLN A 254 13.76 -8.46 -9.54
C GLN A 254 12.96 -8.59 -8.23
N TRP A 255 12.26 -7.54 -7.84
CA TRP A 255 11.43 -7.53 -6.62
C TRP A 255 10.35 -8.62 -6.65
N MET A 256 9.70 -8.82 -7.79
CA MET A 256 8.68 -9.85 -7.98
C MET A 256 9.25 -11.28 -7.89
N MET A 257 10.43 -11.51 -8.44
CA MET A 257 11.11 -12.81 -8.40
C MET A 257 11.63 -13.13 -6.98
N GLU A 258 12.20 -12.15 -6.28
CA GLU A 258 12.67 -12.31 -4.89
C GLU A 258 11.54 -12.75 -3.93
N ARG A 259 10.29 -12.44 -4.26
CA ARG A 259 9.08 -12.84 -3.51
C ARG A 259 8.36 -14.05 -4.06
N GLY A 260 8.89 -14.67 -5.12
CA GLY A 260 8.23 -15.81 -5.77
C GLY A 260 6.92 -15.44 -6.49
N PHE A 261 6.71 -14.15 -6.81
CA PHE A 261 5.53 -13.68 -7.55
C PHE A 261 5.67 -13.86 -9.06
N LEU A 262 6.90 -13.91 -9.57
CA LEU A 262 7.22 -14.35 -10.90
C LEU A 262 8.02 -15.66 -10.84
N GLU A 263 7.70 -16.58 -11.74
CA GLU A 263 8.47 -17.81 -11.87
C GLU A 263 9.84 -17.49 -12.46
N VAL A 264 10.88 -17.93 -11.77
CA VAL A 264 12.24 -17.94 -12.28
C VAL A 264 12.47 -19.28 -12.97
N LYS A 265 12.50 -19.27 -14.30
CA LYS A 265 12.66 -20.50 -15.06
C LYS A 265 14.11 -21.02 -15.05
N THR A 266 15.10 -20.11 -14.96
CA THR A 266 16.54 -20.45 -14.96
C THR A 266 17.37 -19.42 -14.22
N PHE A 267 18.62 -19.77 -13.84
CA PHE A 267 19.61 -18.79 -13.37
C PHE A 267 19.84 -17.64 -14.37
N LYS A 268 19.69 -17.92 -15.66
CA LYS A 268 19.80 -16.93 -16.72
C LYS A 268 18.68 -15.87 -16.62
N ASP A 269 17.47 -16.28 -16.27
CA ASP A 269 16.34 -15.36 -16.09
C ASP A 269 16.56 -14.44 -14.88
N LEU A 270 17.11 -14.97 -13.79
CA LEU A 270 17.54 -14.17 -12.62
C LEU A 270 18.62 -13.15 -12.97
N VAL A 271 19.63 -13.57 -13.71
CA VAL A 271 20.72 -12.68 -14.14
C VAL A 271 20.20 -11.60 -15.09
N ASN A 272 19.33 -11.95 -16.02
CA ASN A 272 18.72 -11.01 -16.96
C ASN A 272 17.82 -9.99 -16.23
N ALA A 273 17.08 -10.41 -15.22
CA ALA A 273 16.20 -9.52 -14.44
C ALA A 273 16.97 -8.48 -13.62
N ARG A 274 18.16 -8.85 -13.14
CA ARG A 274 19.08 -7.91 -12.46
C ARG A 274 19.73 -6.91 -13.43
N GLY A 275 19.52 -7.07 -14.73
CA GLY A 275 20.19 -6.30 -15.78
C GLY A 275 21.70 -6.58 -15.81
N HIS A 276 22.44 -5.77 -16.56
CA HIS A 276 23.90 -5.89 -16.65
C HIS A 276 24.62 -5.29 -15.43
N GLN A 277 24.15 -5.56 -14.23
CA GLN A 277 24.90 -5.19 -13.03
C GLN A 277 26.18 -6.02 -13.01
N LYS A 278 27.32 -5.33 -13.00
CA LYS A 278 28.63 -5.97 -12.85
C LYS A 278 28.63 -6.72 -11.52
N LEU A 279 28.99 -8.00 -11.55
CA LEU A 279 29.17 -8.79 -10.35
C LEU A 279 30.11 -8.04 -9.40
N VAL A 280 29.62 -7.68 -8.24
CA VAL A 280 30.45 -7.10 -7.18
C VAL A 280 31.17 -8.25 -6.50
N SER A 281 32.46 -8.32 -6.64
CA SER A 281 33.32 -9.39 -6.12
C SER A 281 34.63 -8.79 -5.62
N ILE A 282 35.34 -9.54 -4.81
CA ILE A 282 36.74 -9.26 -4.42
C ILE A 282 37.64 -10.40 -4.91
N VAL A 283 38.93 -10.07 -5.08
CA VAL A 283 39.94 -11.12 -5.34
C VAL A 283 40.59 -11.57 -4.07
N ALA A 284 41.00 -12.84 -4.02
CA ALA A 284 41.46 -13.54 -2.79
C ALA A 284 42.60 -12.85 -2.05
N HIS A 285 43.34 -11.97 -2.68
CA HIS A 285 44.44 -11.22 -2.03
C HIS A 285 44.03 -9.82 -1.52
N GLN A 286 42.78 -9.40 -1.71
CA GLN A 286 42.27 -8.13 -1.14
C GLN A 286 41.90 -8.31 0.33
N THR A 287 41.92 -7.19 1.04
CA THR A 287 41.63 -7.17 2.48
C THR A 287 40.14 -7.22 2.78
N VAL A 288 39.80 -7.71 3.97
CA VAL A 288 38.41 -7.70 4.47
C VAL A 288 37.82 -6.27 4.50
N GLU A 289 38.69 -5.26 4.78
CA GLU A 289 38.27 -3.87 4.77
C GLU A 289 37.72 -3.41 3.39
N VAL A 290 38.35 -3.85 2.30
CA VAL A 290 37.89 -3.58 0.94
C VAL A 290 36.54 -4.27 0.69
N ALA A 291 36.40 -5.50 1.15
CA ALA A 291 35.11 -6.21 1.04
C ALA A 291 33.98 -5.46 1.76
N ILE A 292 34.20 -5.06 3.00
CA ILE A 292 33.20 -4.32 3.81
C ILE A 292 32.83 -2.99 3.13
N LYS A 293 33.78 -2.25 2.58
CA LYS A 293 33.53 -1.02 1.86
C LYS A 293 32.65 -1.24 0.62
N LEU A 294 32.91 -2.32 -0.13
CA LEU A 294 32.11 -2.69 -1.30
C LEU A 294 30.70 -3.14 -0.90
N MET A 295 30.60 -3.98 0.13
CA MET A 295 29.31 -4.44 0.65
C MET A 295 28.43 -3.27 1.08
N LYS A 296 28.96 -2.32 1.83
CA LYS A 296 28.25 -1.09 2.23
C LYS A 296 27.89 -0.20 1.04
N LYS A 297 28.81 -0.04 0.06
CA LYS A 297 28.59 0.81 -1.12
C LYS A 297 27.45 0.29 -2.01
N TYR A 298 27.33 -1.03 -2.13
CA TYR A 298 26.37 -1.67 -3.04
C TYR A 298 25.17 -2.27 -2.31
N ASP A 299 25.09 -2.06 -0.99
CA ASP A 299 24.02 -2.59 -0.12
C ASP A 299 23.80 -4.09 -0.29
N ILE A 300 24.92 -4.85 -0.16
CA ILE A 300 24.92 -6.31 -0.29
C ILE A 300 25.45 -6.95 0.99
N GLU A 301 24.82 -8.04 1.40
CA GLU A 301 25.18 -8.79 2.63
C GLU A 301 26.22 -9.87 2.38
N THR A 302 26.43 -10.25 1.12
CA THR A 302 27.37 -11.32 0.76
C THR A 302 28.14 -10.92 -0.49
N ILE A 303 29.47 -11.10 -0.46
CA ILE A 303 30.36 -10.83 -1.59
C ILE A 303 31.20 -12.07 -1.95
N PRO A 304 31.20 -12.51 -3.24
CA PRO A 304 32.03 -13.63 -3.66
C PRO A 304 33.51 -13.25 -3.72
N ILE A 305 34.36 -14.20 -3.34
CA ILE A 305 35.82 -14.11 -3.42
C ILE A 305 36.28 -14.88 -4.64
N LEU A 306 36.97 -14.18 -5.55
CA LEU A 306 37.49 -14.78 -6.78
C LEU A 306 39.00 -15.03 -6.71
N LYS A 307 39.40 -16.16 -7.26
CA LYS A 307 40.80 -16.47 -7.62
C LYS A 307 40.79 -16.99 -9.06
N ASP A 308 41.57 -16.38 -9.94
CA ASP A 308 41.68 -16.75 -11.33
C ASP A 308 40.29 -16.83 -12.03
N ASN A 309 39.41 -15.82 -11.77
CA ASN A 309 38.03 -15.75 -12.23
C ASN A 309 37.10 -16.89 -11.74
N THR A 310 37.55 -17.69 -10.78
CA THR A 310 36.75 -18.75 -10.17
C THR A 310 36.36 -18.34 -8.74
N THR A 311 35.10 -18.54 -8.36
CA THR A 311 34.64 -18.29 -6.98
C THR A 311 35.25 -19.35 -6.07
N VAL A 312 36.05 -18.91 -5.10
CA VAL A 312 36.70 -19.78 -4.10
C VAL A 312 36.07 -19.69 -2.71
N GLY A 313 35.15 -18.76 -2.51
CA GLY A 313 34.42 -18.57 -1.26
C GLY A 313 33.51 -17.36 -1.29
N PHE A 314 32.87 -17.13 -0.15
CA PHE A 314 32.02 -15.97 0.08
C PHE A 314 32.38 -15.33 1.43
N LEU A 315 32.22 -14.02 1.55
CA LEU A 315 32.22 -13.28 2.80
C LEU A 315 30.83 -12.71 3.03
N SER A 316 30.26 -12.96 4.19
CA SER A 316 28.95 -12.44 4.64
C SER A 316 29.08 -11.81 6.03
#